data_e61de295f54631dfc3261e50782bf85f
#
_entry.id   e61de295f54631dfc3261e50782bf85f
#
_cell.length_a   1.000
_cell.length_b   1.000
_cell.length_c   1.000
_cell.angle_alpha   90.00
_cell.angle_beta   90.00
_cell.angle_gamma   90.00
#
_symmetry.space_group_name_H-M   'P 1'
#
loop_
_entity.id
_entity.type
_entity.pdbx_description
1 polymer ?
#
loop_
_entity_poly.entity_id
_entity_poly.type
_entity_poly.pdbx_seq_one_letter_code
_entity_poly.pdbx_strand_id
1 'polypeptide(L)'
;METTKLYYEDAYLREFDAAVLSCRKEQGRYLVVLDRTAFYPEGGGQPADHGVLGGVAVTDVQERDGVVCHTCAGPLAVGSTVHGAIDWQRRFDHMQQHSGEHIVSGMLCSAFHCDNVGFHMGADIVTIDYNADIRWEQVLEVERQANRYIWEDHPCRVTFPSPAEREALPYRSKKTLTGAVRLTEFPGADLCACCGTHVSGSGQVGLVKFLSCQKFREGVRLELVCGGRAMAHLCRSWQQNRSIGQQLSVKPGDTAEAVERQGREILSLKTRCAGLEEELFRLLAEQYRDAGEVLLVRRDLAGDGARRLCDAVSRTCGGRCAVFSGEGERYQYAVIHPGADLREFVKHMNDALHGRGGGRSDFAQGSVAADEAAIRAFFRGV
;
A
#
# COMPACT_ATOMS: atom_id res chain seq x y z
N MET A 1 23.38 -30.71 22.50
CA MET A 1 24.12 -29.62 23.18
C MET A 1 23.48 -28.34 22.73
N GLU A 2 23.06 -27.50 23.64
CA GLU A 2 22.43 -26.20 23.30
C GLU A 2 23.49 -25.22 22.77
N THR A 3 23.09 -24.33 21.87
CA THR A 3 23.98 -23.27 21.34
C THR A 3 24.00 -22.09 22.32
N THR A 4 25.19 -21.59 22.70
CA THR A 4 25.32 -20.37 23.50
C THR A 4 24.87 -19.16 22.69
N LYS A 5 23.92 -18.39 23.21
CA LYS A 5 23.24 -17.28 22.50
C LYS A 5 23.89 -15.95 22.87
N LEU A 6 24.97 -15.58 22.18
CA LEU A 6 25.74 -14.36 22.46
C LEU A 6 24.90 -13.08 22.30
N TYR A 7 23.91 -13.08 21.43
CA TYR A 7 22.98 -11.96 21.23
C TYR A 7 22.09 -11.65 22.44
N TYR A 8 22.02 -12.54 23.44
CA TYR A 8 21.35 -12.26 24.73
C TYR A 8 22.31 -11.61 25.76
N GLU A 9 23.60 -11.85 25.60
CA GLU A 9 24.65 -11.23 26.43
C GLU A 9 24.92 -9.79 25.92
N ASP A 10 25.08 -9.65 24.59
CA ASP A 10 25.26 -8.36 23.92
C ASP A 10 24.56 -8.37 22.55
N ALA A 11 23.44 -7.64 22.43
CA ALA A 11 22.73 -7.48 21.16
C ALA A 11 23.51 -6.65 20.11
N TYR A 12 24.58 -5.95 20.55
CA TYR A 12 25.44 -5.14 19.68
C TYR A 12 26.68 -5.88 19.20
N LEU A 13 26.89 -7.13 19.60
CA LEU A 13 27.99 -7.95 19.14
C LEU A 13 27.85 -8.21 17.63
N ARG A 14 28.82 -7.69 16.86
CA ARG A 14 28.80 -7.75 15.38
C ARG A 14 29.60 -8.89 14.83
N GLU A 15 30.69 -9.27 15.53
CA GLU A 15 31.67 -10.27 15.11
C GLU A 15 31.97 -11.20 16.26
N PHE A 16 32.23 -12.47 15.97
CA PHE A 16 32.53 -13.47 16.97
C PHE A 16 33.24 -14.67 16.35
N ASP A 17 33.92 -15.45 17.16
CA ASP A 17 34.54 -16.72 16.75
C ASP A 17 33.74 -17.88 17.38
N ALA A 18 33.55 -18.96 16.63
CA ALA A 18 32.81 -20.15 17.08
C ALA A 18 33.35 -21.42 16.44
N ALA A 19 33.18 -22.54 17.15
CA ALA A 19 33.49 -23.87 16.64
C ALA A 19 32.32 -24.44 15.85
N VAL A 20 32.59 -25.02 14.68
CA VAL A 20 31.60 -25.73 13.86
C VAL A 20 31.35 -27.10 14.45
N LEU A 21 30.16 -27.33 15.02
CA LEU A 21 29.76 -28.60 15.60
C LEU A 21 29.20 -29.58 14.56
N SER A 22 28.44 -29.07 13.59
CA SER A 22 27.94 -29.88 12.47
C SER A 22 27.75 -29.04 11.21
N CYS A 23 27.85 -29.69 10.04
CA CYS A 23 27.58 -29.12 8.75
C CYS A 23 26.92 -30.19 7.87
N ARG A 24 25.67 -30.01 7.46
CA ARG A 24 24.91 -30.97 6.64
C ARG A 24 24.40 -30.29 5.38
N LYS A 25 24.49 -30.98 4.25
CA LYS A 25 23.91 -30.51 2.99
C LYS A 25 22.42 -30.91 2.94
N GLU A 26 21.54 -29.93 2.73
CA GLU A 26 20.10 -30.13 2.61
C GLU A 26 19.56 -29.21 1.52
N GLN A 27 18.84 -29.77 0.54
CA GLN A 27 18.17 -29.03 -0.56
C GLN A 27 19.09 -27.98 -1.27
N GLY A 28 20.35 -28.34 -1.46
CA GLY A 28 21.32 -27.46 -2.12
C GLY A 28 21.98 -26.38 -1.25
N ARG A 29 21.60 -26.28 0.02
CA ARG A 29 22.18 -25.41 1.04
C ARG A 29 22.91 -26.22 2.11
N TYR A 30 23.58 -25.54 3.03
CA TYR A 30 24.28 -26.18 4.14
C TYR A 30 23.71 -25.67 5.47
N LEU A 31 23.29 -26.62 6.31
CA LEU A 31 22.83 -26.33 7.67
C LEU A 31 24.01 -26.49 8.62
N VAL A 32 24.40 -25.40 9.25
CA VAL A 32 25.57 -25.31 10.13
C VAL A 32 25.12 -25.03 11.56
N VAL A 33 25.60 -25.83 12.49
CA VAL A 33 25.42 -25.64 13.93
C VAL A 33 26.76 -25.28 14.56
N LEU A 34 26.77 -24.25 15.40
CA LEU A 34 27.93 -23.73 16.13
C LEU A 34 27.79 -23.99 17.63
N ASP A 35 28.89 -23.96 18.39
CA ASP A 35 28.89 -23.99 19.84
C ASP A 35 28.27 -22.71 20.45
N ARG A 36 28.46 -21.56 19.76
CA ARG A 36 27.94 -20.24 20.14
C ARG A 36 27.62 -19.41 18.91
N THR A 37 26.73 -18.42 19.03
CA THR A 37 26.40 -17.55 17.91
C THR A 37 25.89 -16.19 18.36
N ALA A 38 26.28 -15.14 17.59
CA ALA A 38 25.71 -13.81 17.66
C ALA A 38 24.53 -13.63 16.67
N PHE A 39 24.30 -14.56 15.74
CA PHE A 39 23.17 -14.51 14.81
C PHE A 39 21.86 -14.78 15.55
N TYR A 40 20.93 -13.83 15.48
CA TYR A 40 19.58 -13.98 16.01
C TYR A 40 18.73 -14.88 15.08
N PRO A 41 18.14 -15.97 15.59
CA PRO A 41 17.23 -16.79 14.80
C PRO A 41 15.87 -16.11 14.66
N GLU A 42 15.11 -16.46 13.61
CA GLU A 42 13.74 -15.98 13.48
C GLU A 42 12.91 -16.38 14.70
N GLY A 43 12.28 -15.40 15.33
CA GLY A 43 11.47 -15.66 16.52
C GLY A 43 10.76 -14.42 17.05
N GLY A 44 9.62 -14.62 17.73
CA GLY A 44 8.87 -13.52 18.34
C GLY A 44 8.36 -12.46 17.36
N GLY A 45 8.24 -12.78 16.07
CA GLY A 45 7.86 -11.84 15.01
C GLY A 45 9.01 -11.04 14.40
N GLN A 46 10.26 -11.22 14.92
CA GLN A 46 11.46 -10.64 14.34
C GLN A 46 12.10 -11.65 13.38
N PRO A 47 12.43 -11.24 12.13
CA PRO A 47 13.14 -12.09 11.17
C PRO A 47 14.58 -12.41 11.61
N ALA A 48 15.14 -13.49 11.05
CA ALA A 48 16.51 -13.90 11.29
C ALA A 48 17.53 -12.88 10.81
N ASP A 49 18.69 -12.90 11.43
CA ASP A 49 19.86 -12.20 10.93
C ASP A 49 20.44 -12.85 9.68
N HIS A 50 21.13 -12.04 8.92
CA HIS A 50 22.00 -12.44 7.83
C HIS A 50 23.46 -12.05 8.13
N GLY A 51 24.40 -12.54 7.32
CA GLY A 51 25.80 -12.18 7.45
C GLY A 51 26.74 -13.21 6.81
N VAL A 52 27.89 -13.43 7.41
CA VAL A 52 28.96 -14.29 6.91
C VAL A 52 29.53 -15.16 8.02
N LEU A 53 29.76 -16.45 7.77
CA LEU A 53 30.49 -17.38 8.63
C LEU A 53 31.65 -17.99 7.85
N GLY A 54 32.88 -17.77 8.29
CA GLY A 54 34.05 -18.31 7.63
C GLY A 54 34.18 -17.95 6.13
N GLY A 55 33.71 -16.75 5.74
CA GLY A 55 33.64 -16.32 4.35
C GLY A 55 32.42 -16.81 3.56
N VAL A 56 31.52 -17.60 4.18
CA VAL A 56 30.31 -18.15 3.55
C VAL A 56 29.09 -17.34 3.98
N ALA A 57 28.23 -16.97 3.03
CA ALA A 57 27.02 -16.22 3.32
C ALA A 57 26.00 -17.03 4.14
N VAL A 58 25.46 -16.43 5.20
CA VAL A 58 24.34 -16.90 6.01
C VAL A 58 23.07 -16.19 5.55
N THR A 59 22.07 -16.94 5.12
CA THR A 59 20.83 -16.39 4.53
C THR A 59 19.61 -16.59 5.39
N ASP A 60 19.69 -17.45 6.41
CA ASP A 60 18.62 -17.73 7.37
C ASP A 60 19.19 -18.34 8.63
N VAL A 61 18.52 -18.13 9.76
CA VAL A 61 18.87 -18.68 11.06
C VAL A 61 17.61 -19.11 11.78
N GLN A 62 17.57 -20.38 12.21
CA GLN A 62 16.41 -20.96 12.89
C GLN A 62 16.83 -21.62 14.21
N GLU A 63 15.96 -21.63 15.20
CA GLU A 63 16.18 -22.30 16.47
C GLU A 63 15.18 -23.45 16.68
N ARG A 64 15.69 -24.60 17.09
CA ARG A 64 14.88 -25.73 17.50
C ARG A 64 15.51 -26.39 18.74
N ASP A 65 14.73 -26.52 19.80
CA ASP A 65 15.14 -27.19 21.06
C ASP A 65 16.49 -26.68 21.61
N GLY A 66 16.69 -25.35 21.59
CA GLY A 66 17.91 -24.70 22.09
C GLY A 66 19.10 -24.75 21.14
N VAL A 67 18.97 -25.38 19.97
CA VAL A 67 20.02 -25.46 18.96
C VAL A 67 19.75 -24.44 17.85
N VAL A 68 20.72 -23.54 17.62
CA VAL A 68 20.64 -22.55 16.54
C VAL A 68 21.33 -23.10 15.28
N CYS A 69 20.56 -23.16 14.20
CA CYS A 69 20.96 -23.68 12.90
C CYS A 69 21.07 -22.54 11.88
N HIS A 70 22.21 -22.41 11.22
CA HIS A 70 22.51 -21.39 10.21
C HIS A 70 22.42 -21.98 8.82
N THR A 71 21.59 -21.39 7.95
CA THR A 71 21.50 -21.76 6.53
C THR A 71 22.58 -21.02 5.74
N CYS A 72 23.59 -21.76 5.31
CA CYS A 72 24.79 -21.26 4.63
C CYS A 72 24.77 -21.58 3.13
N ALA A 73 25.37 -20.69 2.32
CA ALA A 73 25.51 -20.89 0.87
C ALA A 73 26.57 -21.92 0.50
N GLY A 74 27.51 -22.25 1.39
CA GLY A 74 28.60 -23.20 1.20
C GLY A 74 28.90 -24.01 2.45
N PRO A 75 29.75 -25.06 2.34
CA PRO A 75 30.15 -25.91 3.46
C PRO A 75 31.16 -25.23 4.38
N LEU A 76 31.11 -25.60 5.65
CA LEU A 76 32.13 -25.29 6.65
C LEU A 76 32.71 -26.59 7.24
N ALA A 77 33.99 -26.62 7.54
CA ALA A 77 34.67 -27.80 8.08
C ALA A 77 34.25 -28.05 9.53
N VAL A 78 33.70 -29.23 9.83
CA VAL A 78 33.36 -29.63 11.19
C VAL A 78 34.63 -29.71 12.04
N GLY A 79 34.54 -29.17 13.26
CA GLY A 79 35.67 -29.08 14.21
C GLY A 79 36.59 -27.87 13.96
N SER A 80 36.41 -27.08 12.91
CA SER A 80 37.16 -25.83 12.72
C SER A 80 36.56 -24.68 13.52
N THR A 81 37.39 -23.70 13.85
CA THR A 81 36.93 -22.38 14.33
C THR A 81 36.69 -21.49 13.13
N VAL A 82 35.53 -20.82 13.12
CA VAL A 82 35.15 -19.89 12.08
C VAL A 82 34.84 -18.52 12.67
N HIS A 83 35.23 -17.48 11.92
CA HIS A 83 34.85 -16.12 12.24
C HIS A 83 33.46 -15.82 11.67
N GLY A 84 32.55 -15.30 12.51
CA GLY A 84 31.22 -14.86 12.14
C GLY A 84 31.07 -13.34 12.18
N ALA A 85 30.47 -12.77 11.15
CA ALA A 85 30.12 -11.36 11.09
C ALA A 85 28.66 -11.21 10.65
N ILE A 86 27.82 -10.56 11.47
CA ILE A 86 26.42 -10.31 11.17
C ILE A 86 26.27 -9.10 10.25
N ASP A 87 25.22 -9.07 9.43
CA ASP A 87 24.76 -7.86 8.75
C ASP A 87 24.22 -6.88 9.79
N TRP A 88 25.08 -5.98 10.23
CA TRP A 88 24.75 -5.03 11.29
C TRP A 88 23.64 -4.06 10.89
N GLN A 89 23.58 -3.65 9.62
CA GLN A 89 22.54 -2.72 9.16
C GLN A 89 21.16 -3.36 9.29
N ARG A 90 21.04 -4.64 8.89
CA ARG A 90 19.81 -5.43 9.06
C ARG A 90 19.46 -5.65 10.53
N ARG A 91 20.44 -6.06 11.36
CA ARG A 91 20.25 -6.26 12.80
C ARG A 91 19.75 -4.99 13.48
N PHE A 92 20.40 -3.86 13.24
CA PHE A 92 20.07 -2.59 13.88
C PHE A 92 18.72 -2.06 13.42
N ASP A 93 18.38 -2.22 12.14
CA ASP A 93 17.04 -1.93 11.62
C ASP A 93 15.97 -2.76 12.36
N HIS A 94 16.17 -4.08 12.50
CA HIS A 94 15.24 -4.92 13.26
C HIS A 94 15.13 -4.50 14.74
N MET A 95 16.24 -4.14 15.37
CA MET A 95 16.23 -3.61 16.74
C MET A 95 15.42 -2.32 16.85
N GLN A 96 15.54 -1.40 15.88
CA GLN A 96 14.75 -0.17 15.82
C GLN A 96 13.23 -0.46 15.66
N GLN A 97 12.87 -1.36 14.72
CA GLN A 97 11.48 -1.74 14.51
C GLN A 97 10.89 -2.40 15.76
N HIS A 98 11.61 -3.35 16.35
CA HIS A 98 11.12 -4.10 17.50
C HIS A 98 10.98 -3.22 18.74
N SER A 99 11.96 -2.38 19.02
CA SER A 99 11.92 -1.47 20.17
C SER A 99 10.85 -0.39 20.01
N GLY A 100 10.68 0.15 18.81
CA GLY A 100 9.59 1.08 18.51
C GLY A 100 8.21 0.43 18.68
N GLU A 101 8.05 -0.83 18.25
CA GLU A 101 6.83 -1.60 18.48
C GLU A 101 6.52 -1.74 19.98
N HIS A 102 7.51 -2.11 20.80
CA HIS A 102 7.34 -2.21 22.25
C HIS A 102 6.85 -0.91 22.85
N ILE A 103 7.49 0.22 22.54
CA ILE A 103 7.12 1.53 23.08
C ILE A 103 5.67 1.87 22.71
N VAL A 104 5.28 1.75 21.43
CA VAL A 104 3.90 2.09 21.02
C VAL A 104 2.88 1.10 21.54
N SER A 105 3.21 -0.20 21.59
CA SER A 105 2.29 -1.23 22.10
C SER A 105 2.02 -1.07 23.59
N GLY A 106 3.05 -0.76 24.36
CA GLY A 106 2.86 -0.51 25.79
C GLY A 106 1.94 0.70 26.03
N MET A 107 2.17 1.81 25.31
CA MET A 107 1.34 3.00 25.41
C MET A 107 -0.10 2.76 24.92
N LEU A 108 -0.30 2.06 23.79
CA LEU A 108 -1.64 1.75 23.27
C LEU A 108 -2.40 0.81 24.22
N CYS A 109 -1.76 -0.26 24.67
CA CYS A 109 -2.40 -1.21 25.61
C CYS A 109 -2.78 -0.53 26.93
N SER A 110 -1.93 0.34 27.45
CA SER A 110 -2.23 1.12 28.65
C SER A 110 -3.36 2.12 28.45
N ALA A 111 -3.35 2.88 27.34
CA ALA A 111 -4.33 3.92 27.08
C ALA A 111 -5.73 3.39 26.73
N PHE A 112 -5.81 2.23 26.06
CA PHE A 112 -7.08 1.67 25.56
C PHE A 112 -7.49 0.38 26.25
N HIS A 113 -6.75 -0.06 27.28
CA HIS A 113 -7.00 -1.31 28.02
C HIS A 113 -7.18 -2.51 27.07
N CYS A 114 -6.29 -2.65 26.11
CA CYS A 114 -6.35 -3.65 25.06
C CYS A 114 -5.07 -4.49 25.00
N ASP A 115 -5.14 -5.56 24.21
CA ASP A 115 -4.02 -6.46 23.99
C ASP A 115 -3.48 -6.32 22.57
N ASN A 116 -2.15 -6.42 22.42
CA ASN A 116 -1.51 -6.70 21.16
C ASN A 116 -1.68 -8.19 20.85
N VAL A 117 -2.60 -8.51 19.94
CA VAL A 117 -2.97 -9.90 19.55
C VAL A 117 -2.24 -10.40 18.31
N GLY A 118 -1.48 -9.53 17.63
CA GLY A 118 -0.68 -9.88 16.46
C GLY A 118 0.47 -8.91 16.25
N PHE A 119 1.66 -9.44 15.92
CA PHE A 119 2.84 -8.65 15.53
C PHE A 119 3.57 -9.36 14.41
N HIS A 120 3.91 -8.61 13.37
CA HIS A 120 4.71 -9.10 12.26
C HIS A 120 5.62 -8.00 11.76
N MET A 121 6.92 -8.27 11.75
CA MET A 121 7.95 -7.40 11.19
C MET A 121 8.22 -7.82 9.74
N GLY A 122 7.55 -7.17 8.80
CA GLY A 122 7.79 -7.34 7.37
C GLY A 122 9.10 -6.69 6.92
N ALA A 123 9.44 -6.88 5.64
CA ALA A 123 10.64 -6.27 5.06
C ALA A 123 10.59 -4.73 5.06
N ASP A 124 9.43 -4.16 4.76
CA ASP A 124 9.26 -2.71 4.61
C ASP A 124 8.48 -2.07 5.77
N ILE A 125 7.48 -2.76 6.30
CA ILE A 125 6.58 -2.26 7.33
C ILE A 125 6.42 -3.25 8.47
N VAL A 126 6.02 -2.74 9.63
CA VAL A 126 5.60 -3.52 10.78
C VAL A 126 4.09 -3.45 10.89
N THR A 127 3.43 -4.58 11.11
CA THR A 127 1.99 -4.67 11.39
C THR A 127 1.73 -5.13 12.80
N ILE A 128 0.77 -4.47 13.47
CA ILE A 128 0.34 -4.81 14.82
C ILE A 128 -1.18 -4.86 14.86
N ASP A 129 -1.71 -5.92 15.46
CA ASP A 129 -3.15 -6.11 15.64
C ASP A 129 -3.54 -5.90 17.09
N TYR A 130 -4.56 -5.10 17.34
CA TYR A 130 -5.13 -4.85 18.68
C TYR A 130 -6.59 -5.28 18.72
N ASN A 131 -7.04 -5.77 19.89
CA ASN A 131 -8.44 -6.18 20.13
C ASN A 131 -9.33 -5.03 20.64
N ALA A 132 -9.05 -3.80 20.23
CA ALA A 132 -9.84 -2.61 20.57
C ALA A 132 -10.13 -1.76 19.33
N ASP A 133 -11.21 -0.99 19.38
CA ASP A 133 -11.56 -0.01 18.37
C ASP A 133 -10.82 1.31 18.67
N ILE A 134 -9.76 1.57 17.92
CA ILE A 134 -8.87 2.73 18.09
C ILE A 134 -8.99 3.60 16.82
N ARG A 135 -9.33 4.88 17.00
CA ARG A 135 -9.46 5.82 15.89
C ARG A 135 -8.11 6.40 15.48
N TRP A 136 -8.00 6.81 14.23
CA TRP A 136 -6.77 7.35 13.67
C TRP A 136 -6.20 8.54 14.47
N GLU A 137 -7.05 9.44 14.93
CA GLU A 137 -6.63 10.61 15.74
C GLU A 137 -6.00 10.18 17.07
N GLN A 138 -6.50 9.08 17.66
CA GLN A 138 -5.96 8.53 18.90
C GLN A 138 -4.60 7.85 18.64
N VAL A 139 -4.45 7.17 17.49
CA VAL A 139 -3.16 6.60 17.06
C VAL A 139 -2.12 7.71 16.88
N LEU A 140 -2.49 8.82 16.24
CA LEU A 140 -1.60 9.97 16.06
C LEU A 140 -1.22 10.64 17.39
N GLU A 141 -2.09 10.60 18.40
CA GLU A 141 -1.75 11.10 19.74
C GLU A 141 -0.69 10.20 20.39
N VAL A 142 -0.85 8.87 20.31
CA VAL A 142 0.16 7.93 20.82
C VAL A 142 1.47 8.06 20.03
N GLU A 143 1.44 8.29 18.71
CA GLU A 143 2.63 8.58 17.91
C GLU A 143 3.42 9.77 18.48
N ARG A 144 2.74 10.87 18.82
CA ARG A 144 3.39 12.05 19.40
C ARG A 144 4.02 11.74 20.77
N GLN A 145 3.32 10.99 21.62
CA GLN A 145 3.81 10.59 22.94
C GLN A 145 5.00 9.64 22.82
N ALA A 146 4.92 8.64 21.93
CA ALA A 146 6.01 7.70 21.68
C ALA A 146 7.26 8.40 21.14
N ASN A 147 7.11 9.33 20.22
CA ASN A 147 8.26 10.10 19.70
C ASN A 147 8.88 11.00 20.78
N ARG A 148 8.08 11.61 21.64
CA ARG A 148 8.61 12.36 22.79
C ARG A 148 9.42 11.45 23.71
N TYR A 149 8.89 10.29 24.10
CA TYR A 149 9.58 9.30 24.90
C TYR A 149 10.90 8.83 24.26
N ILE A 150 10.89 8.62 22.93
CA ILE A 150 12.09 8.26 22.17
C ILE A 150 13.17 9.34 22.31
N TRP A 151 12.80 10.61 22.20
CA TRP A 151 13.74 11.74 22.27
C TRP A 151 14.27 12.01 23.68
N GLU A 152 13.59 11.54 24.72
CA GLU A 152 14.03 11.58 26.11
C GLU A 152 15.10 10.53 26.42
N ASP A 153 15.34 9.58 25.53
CA ASP A 153 16.39 8.54 25.56
C ASP A 153 16.41 7.70 26.84
N HIS A 154 15.30 7.03 27.12
CA HIS A 154 15.16 6.11 28.24
C HIS A 154 15.92 4.80 27.99
N PRO A 155 16.58 4.20 29.01
CA PRO A 155 17.31 2.94 28.85
C PRO A 155 16.37 1.77 28.58
N CYS A 156 16.79 0.84 27.72
CA CYS A 156 16.17 -0.46 27.59
C CYS A 156 16.80 -1.41 28.62
N ARG A 157 15.99 -2.02 29.48
CA ARG A 157 16.42 -2.97 30.51
C ARG A 157 15.99 -4.38 30.15
N VAL A 158 16.90 -5.34 30.30
CA VAL A 158 16.61 -6.76 30.10
C VAL A 158 16.84 -7.48 31.41
N THR A 159 15.83 -8.25 31.86
CA THR A 159 15.89 -8.99 33.10
C THR A 159 15.39 -10.43 32.95
N PHE A 160 15.86 -11.32 33.81
CA PHE A 160 15.41 -12.71 33.91
C PHE A 160 14.90 -12.96 35.31
N PRO A 161 13.67 -12.50 35.65
CA PRO A 161 13.13 -12.63 37.00
C PRO A 161 12.89 -14.09 37.37
N SER A 162 13.05 -14.42 38.65
CA SER A 162 12.61 -15.69 39.22
C SER A 162 11.09 -15.85 39.08
N PRO A 163 10.53 -17.07 39.19
CA PRO A 163 9.09 -17.28 39.16
C PRO A 163 8.32 -16.42 40.18
N ALA A 164 8.83 -16.26 41.39
CA ALA A 164 8.19 -15.47 42.43
C ALA A 164 8.21 -13.94 42.10
N GLU A 165 9.33 -13.43 41.61
CA GLU A 165 9.42 -12.02 41.18
C GLU A 165 8.50 -11.74 39.98
N ARG A 166 8.41 -12.70 39.07
CA ARG A 166 7.59 -12.58 37.88
C ARG A 166 6.09 -12.46 38.20
N GLU A 167 5.58 -13.18 39.17
CA GLU A 167 4.19 -13.09 39.60
C GLU A 167 3.79 -11.71 40.13
N ALA A 168 4.75 -10.96 40.66
CA ALA A 168 4.54 -9.60 41.17
C ALA A 168 4.66 -8.50 40.08
N LEU A 169 5.12 -8.84 38.87
CA LEU A 169 5.37 -7.86 37.82
C LEU A 169 4.18 -7.77 36.82
N PRO A 170 3.70 -6.55 36.53
CA PRO A 170 2.60 -6.35 35.55
C PRO A 170 3.13 -6.34 34.08
N TYR A 171 3.75 -7.45 33.65
CA TYR A 171 4.30 -7.52 32.30
C TYR A 171 3.26 -8.02 31.29
N ARG A 172 3.37 -7.56 30.04
CA ARG A 172 2.59 -8.07 28.92
C ARG A 172 3.19 -9.38 28.41
N SER A 173 2.32 -10.30 28.00
CA SER A 173 2.73 -11.54 27.33
C SER A 173 1.64 -12.01 26.37
N LYS A 174 2.02 -12.44 25.18
CA LYS A 174 1.11 -13.05 24.19
C LYS A 174 0.83 -14.54 24.46
N LYS A 175 1.59 -15.16 25.35
CA LYS A 175 1.51 -16.61 25.63
C LYS A 175 1.64 -16.86 27.13
N THR A 176 1.05 -17.94 27.60
CA THR A 176 1.39 -18.49 28.93
C THR A 176 2.82 -19.02 28.86
N LEU A 177 3.70 -18.48 29.70
CA LEU A 177 5.12 -18.79 29.69
C LEU A 177 5.48 -19.71 30.84
N THR A 178 6.25 -20.76 30.56
CA THR A 178 6.84 -21.70 31.52
C THR A 178 8.37 -21.63 31.46
N GLY A 179 9.05 -21.85 32.61
CA GLY A 179 10.50 -21.80 32.66
C GLY A 179 11.07 -20.39 32.81
N ALA A 180 12.31 -20.20 32.40
CA ALA A 180 12.99 -18.90 32.42
C ALA A 180 12.36 -17.92 31.39
N VAL A 181 11.95 -16.76 31.88
CA VAL A 181 11.31 -15.72 31.05
C VAL A 181 12.21 -14.49 30.97
N ARG A 182 12.52 -14.06 29.78
CA ARG A 182 13.24 -12.81 29.51
C ARG A 182 12.23 -11.68 29.41
N LEU A 183 12.37 -10.68 30.28
CA LEU A 183 11.57 -9.45 30.23
C LEU A 183 12.40 -8.31 29.63
N THR A 184 11.79 -7.58 28.74
CA THR A 184 12.32 -6.33 28.18
C THR A 184 11.47 -5.18 28.69
N GLU A 185 12.11 -4.17 29.24
CA GLU A 185 11.48 -2.98 29.83
C GLU A 185 11.97 -1.71 29.12
N PHE A 186 11.03 -0.91 28.69
CA PHE A 186 11.19 0.52 28.43
C PHE A 186 10.47 1.28 29.55
N PRO A 187 11.19 1.80 30.57
CA PRO A 187 10.61 2.31 31.80
C PRO A 187 9.53 3.37 31.56
N GLY A 188 8.32 3.12 32.06
CA GLY A 188 7.18 4.01 31.89
C GLY A 188 6.45 3.88 30.54
N ALA A 189 6.99 3.12 29.59
CA ALA A 189 6.33 2.84 28.32
C ALA A 189 5.85 1.39 28.20
N ASP A 190 6.72 0.40 28.45
CA ASP A 190 6.39 -1.02 28.29
C ASP A 190 7.22 -1.93 29.19
N LEU A 191 6.61 -3.02 29.65
CA LEU A 191 7.26 -4.18 30.24
C LEU A 191 6.66 -5.44 29.61
N CYS A 192 7.44 -6.19 28.86
CA CYS A 192 6.93 -7.30 28.06
C CYS A 192 7.87 -8.50 28.06
N ALA A 193 7.29 -9.70 28.05
CA ALA A 193 8.04 -10.92 27.81
C ALA A 193 8.45 -11.00 26.32
N CYS A 194 9.74 -10.87 26.05
CA CYS A 194 10.28 -10.80 24.70
C CYS A 194 11.64 -11.48 24.57
N CYS A 195 11.78 -12.26 23.47
CA CYS A 195 13.04 -12.91 23.11
C CYS A 195 13.85 -12.14 22.05
N GLY A 196 13.30 -11.06 21.48
CA GLY A 196 13.94 -10.29 20.41
C GLY A 196 15.14 -9.47 20.84
N THR A 197 15.82 -8.88 19.87
CA THR A 197 16.91 -7.93 20.10
C THR A 197 16.38 -6.51 20.10
N HIS A 198 16.90 -5.68 21.01
CA HIS A 198 16.44 -4.30 21.22
C HIS A 198 17.62 -3.32 21.25
N VAL A 199 17.33 -2.06 20.98
CA VAL A 199 18.27 -0.97 21.18
C VAL A 199 18.54 -0.76 22.67
N SER A 200 19.73 -0.25 23.03
CA SER A 200 20.10 -0.01 24.44
C SER A 200 19.40 1.19 25.08
N GLY A 201 18.94 2.13 24.27
CA GLY A 201 18.17 3.30 24.69
C GLY A 201 17.11 3.68 23.67
N SER A 202 15.99 4.24 24.12
CA SER A 202 14.87 4.60 23.25
C SER A 202 15.26 5.61 22.17
N GLY A 203 16.25 6.48 22.42
CA GLY A 203 16.76 7.44 21.45
C GLY A 203 17.31 6.82 20.18
N GLN A 204 17.81 5.59 20.26
CA GLN A 204 18.32 4.85 19.10
C GLN A 204 17.21 4.31 18.18
N VAL A 205 15.96 4.29 18.63
CA VAL A 205 14.81 4.05 17.74
C VAL A 205 14.70 5.18 16.70
N GLY A 206 15.09 6.41 17.07
CA GLY A 206 15.09 7.58 16.22
C GLY A 206 13.70 8.22 16.12
N LEU A 207 12.78 7.56 15.42
CA LEU A 207 11.37 7.98 15.38
C LEU A 207 10.45 6.80 15.04
N VAL A 208 9.20 6.94 15.42
CA VAL A 208 8.09 6.06 15.01
C VAL A 208 7.13 6.83 14.12
N LYS A 209 6.69 6.22 13.02
CA LYS A 209 5.66 6.76 12.14
C LYS A 209 4.59 5.72 11.86
N PHE A 210 3.35 5.99 12.26
CA PHE A 210 2.20 5.20 11.81
C PHE A 210 1.84 5.55 10.37
N LEU A 211 1.55 4.53 9.58
CA LEU A 211 1.21 4.65 8.16
C LEU A 211 -0.27 4.46 7.91
N SER A 212 -0.91 3.54 8.64
CA SER A 212 -2.34 3.26 8.52
C SER A 212 -2.94 2.72 9.82
N CYS A 213 -4.27 2.88 9.94
CA CYS A 213 -5.12 2.26 10.94
C CYS A 213 -6.36 1.73 10.22
N GLN A 214 -6.53 0.42 10.21
CA GLN A 214 -7.63 -0.24 9.50
C GLN A 214 -8.39 -1.15 10.44
N LYS A 215 -9.71 -1.25 10.26
CA LYS A 215 -10.51 -2.22 11.01
C LYS A 215 -10.05 -3.64 10.66
N PHE A 216 -9.79 -4.44 11.68
CA PHE A 216 -9.34 -5.82 11.54
C PHE A 216 -9.96 -6.69 12.62
N ARG A 217 -10.76 -7.69 12.22
CA ARG A 217 -11.52 -8.55 13.13
C ARG A 217 -12.38 -7.72 14.09
N GLU A 218 -12.19 -7.89 15.41
CA GLU A 218 -12.92 -7.18 16.47
C GLU A 218 -12.24 -5.87 16.89
N GLY A 219 -11.10 -5.54 16.29
CA GLY A 219 -10.32 -4.37 16.63
C GLY A 219 -9.69 -3.69 15.42
N VAL A 220 -8.41 -3.30 15.51
CA VAL A 220 -7.69 -2.59 14.47
C VAL A 220 -6.36 -3.25 14.14
N ARG A 221 -5.94 -3.13 12.88
CA ARG A 221 -4.57 -3.34 12.42
C ARG A 221 -3.90 -2.00 12.18
N LEU A 222 -2.76 -1.81 12.79
CA LEU A 222 -1.89 -0.66 12.59
C LEU A 222 -0.68 -1.06 11.76
N GLU A 223 -0.29 -0.17 10.84
CA GLU A 223 0.97 -0.26 10.12
C GLU A 223 1.88 0.87 10.56
N LEU A 224 3.13 0.55 10.82
CA LEU A 224 4.12 1.53 11.25
C LEU A 224 5.53 1.19 10.76
N VAL A 225 6.39 2.17 10.85
CA VAL A 225 7.82 2.06 10.60
C VAL A 225 8.58 2.86 11.66
N CYS A 226 9.80 2.39 12.00
CA CYS A 226 10.66 3.07 12.95
C CYS A 226 12.01 3.40 12.32
N GLY A 227 12.77 4.30 12.93
CA GLY A 227 14.17 4.57 12.64
C GLY A 227 14.45 4.88 11.17
N GLY A 228 15.40 4.15 10.61
CA GLY A 228 15.82 4.31 9.22
C GLY A 228 14.68 4.14 8.21
N ARG A 229 13.77 3.18 8.43
CA ARG A 229 12.59 2.98 7.56
C ARG A 229 11.64 4.18 7.62
N ALA A 230 11.40 4.72 8.80
CA ALA A 230 10.56 5.90 8.97
C ALA A 230 11.15 7.13 8.29
N MET A 231 12.45 7.36 8.44
CA MET A 231 13.16 8.44 7.75
C MET A 231 13.07 8.29 6.23
N ALA A 232 13.32 7.08 5.70
CA ALA A 232 13.22 6.80 4.27
C ALA A 232 11.79 7.04 3.74
N HIS A 233 10.77 6.68 4.51
CA HIS A 233 9.37 6.94 4.17
C HIS A 233 9.07 8.44 4.10
N LEU A 234 9.48 9.21 5.10
CA LEU A 234 9.29 10.66 5.13
C LEU A 234 10.05 11.36 3.99
N CYS A 235 11.29 10.93 3.70
CA CYS A 235 12.07 11.46 2.59
C CYS A 235 11.39 11.21 1.23
N ARG A 236 10.86 10.01 0.99
CA ARG A 236 10.07 9.72 -0.23
C ARG A 236 8.84 10.60 -0.34
N SER A 237 8.05 10.72 0.74
CA SER A 237 6.86 11.56 0.77
C SER A 237 7.19 13.04 0.50
N TRP A 238 8.28 13.52 1.09
CA TRP A 238 8.78 14.88 0.84
C TRP A 238 9.19 15.09 -0.61
N GLN A 239 9.93 14.14 -1.22
CA GLN A 239 10.33 14.22 -2.62
C GLN A 239 9.13 14.21 -3.57
N GLN A 240 8.13 13.37 -3.32
CA GLN A 240 6.87 13.35 -4.07
C GLN A 240 6.15 14.69 -3.98
N ASN A 241 5.99 15.22 -2.77
CA ASN A 241 5.34 16.53 -2.55
C ASN A 241 6.11 17.66 -3.26
N ARG A 242 7.44 17.66 -3.20
CA ARG A 242 8.28 18.61 -3.93
C ARG A 242 8.08 18.52 -5.44
N SER A 243 8.01 17.30 -6.00
CA SER A 243 7.75 17.07 -7.42
C SER A 243 6.38 17.61 -7.85
N ILE A 244 5.33 17.38 -7.04
CA ILE A 244 4.00 17.94 -7.26
C ILE A 244 4.05 19.47 -7.24
N GLY A 245 4.73 20.06 -6.24
CA GLY A 245 4.91 21.51 -6.16
C GLY A 245 5.59 22.12 -7.39
N GLN A 246 6.62 21.45 -7.92
CA GLN A 246 7.27 21.85 -9.16
C GLN A 246 6.32 21.83 -10.38
N GLN A 247 5.52 20.76 -10.54
CA GLN A 247 4.53 20.68 -11.63
C GLN A 247 3.46 21.76 -11.55
N LEU A 248 3.03 22.10 -10.33
CA LEU A 248 2.01 23.10 -10.08
C LEU A 248 2.58 24.53 -9.92
N SER A 249 3.91 24.70 -10.01
CA SER A 249 4.61 25.97 -9.81
C SER A 249 4.32 26.64 -8.47
N VAL A 250 4.28 25.83 -7.39
CA VAL A 250 4.04 26.27 -6.00
C VAL A 250 5.09 25.70 -5.04
N LYS A 251 5.18 26.24 -3.84
CA LYS A 251 6.03 25.68 -2.79
C LYS A 251 5.45 24.35 -2.26
N PRO A 252 6.27 23.45 -1.71
CA PRO A 252 5.79 22.19 -1.16
C PRO A 252 4.69 22.32 -0.09
N GLY A 253 4.67 23.40 0.69
CA GLY A 253 3.62 23.67 1.69
C GLY A 253 2.26 24.01 1.10
N ASP A 254 2.22 24.49 -0.16
CA ASP A 254 1.02 25.00 -0.82
C ASP A 254 0.42 24.03 -1.84
N THR A 255 0.95 22.79 -1.90
CA THR A 255 0.54 21.79 -2.91
C THR A 255 -0.91 21.37 -2.76
N ALA A 256 -1.42 21.19 -1.55
CA ALA A 256 -2.80 20.82 -1.29
C ALA A 256 -3.78 21.87 -1.84
N GLU A 257 -3.55 23.14 -1.53
CA GLU A 257 -4.38 24.27 -2.03
C GLU A 257 -4.30 24.39 -3.56
N ALA A 258 -3.11 24.14 -4.14
CA ALA A 258 -2.93 24.17 -5.59
C ALA A 258 -3.71 23.05 -6.29
N VAL A 259 -3.73 21.84 -5.74
CA VAL A 259 -4.54 20.73 -6.26
C VAL A 259 -6.03 21.04 -6.17
N GLU A 260 -6.51 21.58 -5.06
CA GLU A 260 -7.92 22.01 -4.93
C GLU A 260 -8.30 23.11 -5.92
N ARG A 261 -7.42 24.10 -6.11
CA ARG A 261 -7.63 25.17 -7.10
C ARG A 261 -7.73 24.60 -8.51
N GLN A 262 -6.81 23.70 -8.88
CA GLN A 262 -6.83 23.03 -10.17
C GLN A 262 -8.11 22.19 -10.36
N GLY A 263 -8.57 21.51 -9.33
CA GLY A 263 -9.85 20.78 -9.36
C GLY A 263 -11.04 21.70 -9.64
N ARG A 264 -11.11 22.86 -8.99
CA ARG A 264 -12.16 23.86 -9.23
C ARG A 264 -12.09 24.43 -10.66
N GLU A 265 -10.88 24.71 -11.17
CA GLU A 265 -10.69 25.21 -12.53
C GLU A 265 -11.13 24.19 -13.56
N ILE A 266 -10.75 22.91 -13.41
CA ILE A 266 -11.19 21.80 -14.28
C ILE A 266 -12.72 21.70 -14.30
N LEU A 267 -13.38 21.80 -13.14
CA LEU A 267 -14.84 21.77 -13.07
C LEU A 267 -15.47 22.95 -13.79
N SER A 268 -14.94 24.17 -13.60
CA SER A 268 -15.38 25.37 -14.28
C SER A 268 -15.23 25.29 -15.79
N LEU A 269 -14.07 24.80 -16.26
CA LEU A 269 -13.82 24.58 -17.69
C LEU A 269 -14.77 23.55 -18.30
N LYS A 270 -15.01 22.42 -17.61
CA LYS A 270 -16.00 21.42 -18.05
C LYS A 270 -17.40 22.00 -18.16
N THR A 271 -17.83 22.80 -17.20
CA THR A 271 -19.15 23.47 -17.22
C THR A 271 -19.24 24.45 -18.39
N ARG A 272 -18.17 25.24 -18.61
CA ARG A 272 -18.09 26.18 -19.73
C ARG A 272 -18.12 25.47 -21.08
N CYS A 273 -17.35 24.40 -21.24
CA CYS A 273 -17.39 23.58 -22.47
C CYS A 273 -18.79 23.02 -22.74
N ALA A 274 -19.46 22.46 -21.71
CA ALA A 274 -20.81 21.95 -21.86
C ALA A 274 -21.81 23.06 -22.30
N GLY A 275 -21.67 24.26 -21.72
CA GLY A 275 -22.50 25.41 -22.13
C GLY A 275 -22.25 25.86 -23.56
N LEU A 276 -20.99 25.93 -23.99
CA LEU A 276 -20.63 26.26 -25.37
C LEU A 276 -21.10 25.19 -26.37
N GLU A 277 -21.02 23.92 -26.02
CA GLU A 277 -21.58 22.83 -26.83
C GLU A 277 -23.09 22.95 -26.96
N GLU A 278 -23.81 23.27 -25.88
CA GLU A 278 -25.25 23.45 -25.91
C GLU A 278 -25.65 24.63 -26.81
N GLU A 279 -24.92 25.74 -26.75
CA GLU A 279 -25.14 26.90 -27.63
C GLU A 279 -24.86 26.52 -29.09
N LEU A 280 -23.75 25.83 -29.37
CA LEU A 280 -23.42 25.32 -30.73
C LEU A 280 -24.52 24.40 -31.25
N PHE A 281 -25.01 23.47 -30.41
CA PHE A 281 -26.07 22.54 -30.84
C PHE A 281 -27.39 23.26 -31.13
N ARG A 282 -27.71 24.27 -30.35
CA ARG A 282 -28.86 25.13 -30.62
C ARG A 282 -28.73 25.87 -31.96
N LEU A 283 -27.56 26.45 -32.25
CA LEU A 283 -27.31 27.14 -33.55
C LEU A 283 -27.38 26.16 -34.72
N LEU A 284 -26.82 24.95 -34.57
CA LEU A 284 -26.95 23.92 -35.60
C LEU A 284 -28.39 23.46 -35.78
N ALA A 285 -29.17 23.32 -34.70
CA ALA A 285 -30.58 22.99 -34.77
C ALA A 285 -31.38 24.04 -35.59
N GLU A 286 -31.07 25.31 -35.40
CA GLU A 286 -31.69 26.41 -36.22
C GLU A 286 -31.28 26.32 -37.67
N GLN A 287 -30.03 26.00 -38.01
CA GLN A 287 -29.56 25.85 -39.38
C GLN A 287 -30.26 24.72 -40.14
N TYR A 288 -30.68 23.66 -39.42
CA TYR A 288 -31.38 22.51 -39.99
C TYR A 288 -32.91 22.57 -39.74
N ARG A 289 -33.47 23.73 -39.41
CA ARG A 289 -34.91 23.92 -39.24
C ARG A 289 -35.65 23.55 -40.52
N ASP A 290 -36.68 22.72 -40.39
CA ASP A 290 -37.57 22.24 -41.49
C ASP A 290 -36.79 21.53 -42.64
N ALA A 291 -35.58 21.08 -42.37
CA ALA A 291 -34.75 20.38 -43.36
C ALA A 291 -35.21 18.95 -43.67
N GLY A 292 -36.15 18.42 -42.91
CA GLY A 292 -36.62 17.05 -43.02
C GLY A 292 -35.60 16.07 -42.42
N GLU A 293 -35.05 15.19 -43.24
CA GLU A 293 -34.03 14.23 -42.79
C GLU A 293 -32.64 14.87 -42.73
N VAL A 294 -31.97 14.67 -41.58
CA VAL A 294 -30.65 15.24 -41.31
C VAL A 294 -29.66 14.16 -40.91
N LEU A 295 -28.52 14.11 -41.61
CA LEU A 295 -27.36 13.29 -41.24
C LEU A 295 -26.17 14.21 -40.91
N LEU A 296 -25.66 14.09 -39.68
CA LEU A 296 -24.45 14.76 -39.23
C LEU A 296 -23.37 13.73 -38.90
N VAL A 297 -22.20 13.88 -39.47
CA VAL A 297 -21.01 13.10 -39.13
C VAL A 297 -19.98 14.07 -38.56
N ARG A 298 -19.59 13.84 -37.31
CA ARG A 298 -18.70 14.71 -36.53
C ARG A 298 -17.53 13.90 -35.95
N ARG A 299 -16.38 14.56 -35.74
CA ARG A 299 -15.20 13.93 -35.12
C ARG A 299 -14.93 14.38 -33.73
N ASP A 300 -15.56 15.48 -33.31
CA ASP A 300 -15.24 16.30 -32.14
C ASP A 300 -16.24 16.18 -30.99
N LEU A 301 -17.23 15.27 -31.07
CA LEU A 301 -18.21 15.09 -30.03
C LEU A 301 -17.74 14.03 -29.01
N ALA A 302 -17.60 14.44 -27.76
CA ALA A 302 -17.18 13.58 -26.67
C ALA A 302 -18.39 13.08 -25.84
N GLY A 303 -18.25 11.91 -25.22
CA GLY A 303 -19.25 11.36 -24.32
C GLY A 303 -20.62 11.18 -24.95
N ASP A 304 -21.64 11.86 -24.42
CA ASP A 304 -23.02 11.84 -24.92
C ASP A 304 -23.33 12.94 -25.96
N GLY A 305 -22.31 13.61 -26.48
CA GLY A 305 -22.46 14.75 -27.42
C GLY A 305 -23.25 14.41 -28.69
N ALA A 306 -23.05 13.22 -29.26
CA ALA A 306 -23.84 12.77 -30.42
C ALA A 306 -25.35 12.69 -30.10
N ARG A 307 -25.71 12.17 -28.94
CA ARG A 307 -27.11 12.10 -28.46
C ARG A 307 -27.69 13.50 -28.25
N ARG A 308 -26.95 14.39 -27.56
CA ARG A 308 -27.41 15.77 -27.28
C ARG A 308 -27.58 16.59 -28.55
N LEU A 309 -26.65 16.49 -29.52
CA LEU A 309 -26.77 17.14 -30.79
C LEU A 309 -27.98 16.60 -31.60
N CYS A 310 -28.13 15.27 -31.63
CA CYS A 310 -29.25 14.61 -32.27
C CYS A 310 -30.60 15.06 -31.65
N ASP A 311 -30.70 15.14 -30.34
CA ASP A 311 -31.88 15.63 -29.65
C ASP A 311 -32.19 17.11 -29.97
N ALA A 312 -31.18 17.97 -30.02
CA ALA A 312 -31.36 19.38 -30.37
C ALA A 312 -31.87 19.56 -31.80
N VAL A 313 -31.25 18.88 -32.79
CA VAL A 313 -31.62 18.99 -34.19
C VAL A 313 -32.96 18.33 -34.50
N SER A 314 -33.26 17.17 -33.92
CA SER A 314 -34.51 16.45 -34.15
C SER A 314 -35.77 17.21 -33.74
N ARG A 315 -35.65 18.19 -32.83
CA ARG A 315 -36.77 19.04 -32.40
C ARG A 315 -37.17 20.09 -33.46
N THR A 316 -36.31 20.40 -34.39
CA THR A 316 -36.52 21.49 -35.34
C THR A 316 -36.46 21.03 -36.78
N CYS A 317 -35.83 19.93 -37.13
CA CYS A 317 -35.62 19.52 -38.50
C CYS A 317 -36.91 18.99 -39.21
N GLY A 318 -37.92 18.56 -38.46
CA GLY A 318 -39.17 18.06 -39.04
C GLY A 318 -39.13 16.63 -39.59
N GLY A 319 -38.05 15.89 -39.36
CA GLY A 319 -37.87 14.52 -39.84
C GLY A 319 -36.91 13.73 -38.96
N ARG A 320 -36.28 12.70 -39.55
CA ARG A 320 -35.29 11.86 -38.89
C ARG A 320 -33.95 12.59 -38.78
N CYS A 321 -33.41 12.68 -37.58
CA CYS A 321 -32.05 13.16 -37.35
C CYS A 321 -31.15 11.99 -36.97
N ALA A 322 -30.00 11.86 -37.63
CA ALA A 322 -28.95 10.90 -37.30
C ALA A 322 -27.62 11.64 -37.14
N VAL A 323 -26.99 11.41 -35.99
CA VAL A 323 -25.68 11.97 -35.65
C VAL A 323 -24.69 10.83 -35.39
N PHE A 324 -23.60 10.85 -36.12
CA PHE A 324 -22.48 9.94 -35.96
C PHE A 324 -21.28 10.71 -35.42
N SER A 325 -20.63 10.18 -34.38
CA SER A 325 -19.42 10.77 -33.82
C SER A 325 -18.32 9.73 -33.74
N GLY A 326 -17.17 10.01 -34.36
CA GLY A 326 -16.05 9.09 -34.38
C GLY A 326 -15.03 9.40 -35.47
N GLU A 327 -14.11 8.48 -35.69
CA GLU A 327 -13.02 8.60 -36.64
C GLU A 327 -12.69 7.23 -37.26
N GLY A 328 -12.20 7.24 -38.51
CA GLY A 328 -11.85 6.03 -39.25
C GLY A 328 -13.06 5.14 -39.52
N GLU A 329 -13.05 3.93 -38.98
CA GLU A 329 -14.12 2.93 -39.14
C GLU A 329 -14.93 2.73 -37.82
N ARG A 330 -14.83 3.65 -36.85
CA ARG A 330 -15.52 3.51 -35.55
C ARG A 330 -16.31 4.77 -35.23
N TYR A 331 -17.62 4.66 -35.30
CA TYR A 331 -18.52 5.75 -34.94
C TYR A 331 -19.54 5.31 -33.90
N GLN A 332 -19.76 6.17 -32.91
CA GLN A 332 -20.97 6.12 -32.12
C GLN A 332 -22.10 6.86 -32.82
N TYR A 333 -23.32 6.41 -32.70
CA TYR A 333 -24.45 7.07 -33.32
C TYR A 333 -25.60 7.34 -32.32
N ALA A 334 -26.35 8.35 -32.61
CA ALA A 334 -27.70 8.57 -32.11
C ALA A 334 -28.63 8.87 -33.27
N VAL A 335 -29.81 8.26 -33.27
CA VAL A 335 -30.87 8.50 -34.28
C VAL A 335 -32.16 8.79 -33.52
N ILE A 336 -32.82 9.87 -33.94
CA ILE A 336 -34.10 10.30 -33.35
C ILE A 336 -35.07 10.60 -34.51
N HIS A 337 -36.31 10.14 -34.41
CA HIS A 337 -37.39 10.54 -35.33
C HIS A 337 -38.68 10.74 -34.50
N PRO A 338 -39.02 11.97 -34.14
CA PRO A 338 -40.23 12.23 -33.36
C PRO A 338 -41.47 11.71 -34.04
N GLY A 339 -42.22 10.85 -33.36
CA GLY A 339 -43.50 10.31 -33.85
C GLY A 339 -43.44 9.14 -34.83
N ALA A 340 -42.23 8.61 -35.15
CA ALA A 340 -42.07 7.44 -36.01
C ALA A 340 -41.35 6.27 -35.30
N ASP A 341 -41.56 5.06 -35.80
CA ASP A 341 -40.90 3.86 -35.25
C ASP A 341 -39.57 3.59 -35.98
N LEU A 342 -38.47 3.73 -35.29
CA LEU A 342 -37.11 3.55 -35.77
C LEU A 342 -36.60 2.11 -35.70
N ARG A 343 -37.28 1.18 -35.14
CA ARG A 343 -36.74 -0.16 -34.79
C ARG A 343 -36.28 -0.92 -36.04
N GLU A 344 -37.08 -0.94 -37.09
CA GLU A 344 -36.73 -1.60 -38.36
C GLU A 344 -35.61 -0.86 -39.09
N PHE A 345 -35.68 0.47 -39.13
CA PHE A 345 -34.63 1.30 -39.72
C PHE A 345 -33.28 1.06 -39.05
N VAL A 346 -33.24 1.09 -37.71
CA VAL A 346 -32.01 0.89 -36.90
C VAL A 346 -31.47 -0.52 -37.07
N LYS A 347 -32.34 -1.53 -37.17
CA LYS A 347 -31.91 -2.90 -37.48
C LYS A 347 -31.23 -2.95 -38.86
N HIS A 348 -31.85 -2.43 -39.87
CA HIS A 348 -31.29 -2.38 -41.24
C HIS A 348 -29.97 -1.60 -41.28
N MET A 349 -29.90 -0.46 -40.59
CA MET A 349 -28.67 0.34 -40.47
C MET A 349 -27.54 -0.44 -39.78
N ASN A 350 -27.83 -1.11 -38.67
CA ASN A 350 -26.83 -1.91 -37.98
C ASN A 350 -26.34 -3.09 -38.84
N ASP A 351 -27.25 -3.75 -39.56
CA ASP A 351 -26.87 -4.85 -40.48
C ASP A 351 -25.97 -4.34 -41.62
N ALA A 352 -26.29 -3.19 -42.22
CA ALA A 352 -25.53 -2.59 -43.32
C ALA A 352 -24.18 -1.97 -42.92
N LEU A 353 -24.10 -1.40 -41.71
CA LEU A 353 -22.92 -0.68 -41.23
C LEU A 353 -22.15 -1.45 -40.14
N HIS A 354 -22.39 -2.76 -40.00
CA HIS A 354 -21.79 -3.62 -38.98
C HIS A 354 -21.93 -3.05 -37.59
N GLY A 355 -23.10 -2.53 -37.27
CA GLY A 355 -23.40 -1.82 -36.05
C GLY A 355 -23.96 -2.69 -34.93
N ARG A 356 -23.95 -2.12 -33.73
CA ARG A 356 -24.60 -2.66 -32.53
C ARG A 356 -25.25 -1.51 -31.78
N GLY A 357 -26.50 -1.65 -31.45
CA GLY A 357 -27.22 -0.66 -30.68
C GLY A 357 -28.73 -0.88 -30.78
N GLY A 358 -29.48 0.00 -30.13
CA GLY A 358 -30.94 -0.05 -30.08
C GLY A 358 -31.46 1.06 -29.18
N GLY A 359 -32.74 1.02 -28.94
CA GLY A 359 -33.43 2.00 -28.10
C GLY A 359 -34.94 1.77 -28.05
N ARG A 360 -35.70 2.83 -27.94
CA ARG A 360 -37.14 2.83 -27.96
C ARG A 360 -37.64 3.18 -29.38
N SER A 361 -38.96 3.27 -29.58
CA SER A 361 -39.54 3.48 -30.90
C SER A 361 -39.04 4.74 -31.62
N ASP A 362 -38.86 5.84 -30.94
CA ASP A 362 -38.52 7.16 -31.47
C ASP A 362 -37.02 7.56 -31.30
N PHE A 363 -36.23 6.72 -30.63
CA PHE A 363 -34.81 6.97 -30.32
C PHE A 363 -34.00 5.69 -30.33
N ALA A 364 -32.82 5.74 -30.95
CA ALA A 364 -31.82 4.69 -30.84
C ALA A 364 -30.40 5.26 -30.73
N GLN A 365 -29.52 4.51 -30.09
CA GLN A 365 -28.10 4.81 -29.99
C GLN A 365 -27.27 3.53 -30.06
N GLY A 366 -26.02 3.67 -30.48
CA GLY A 366 -25.13 2.54 -30.60
C GLY A 366 -23.80 2.91 -31.22
N SER A 367 -23.16 1.92 -31.83
CA SER A 367 -21.90 2.08 -32.58
C SER A 367 -21.96 1.32 -33.87
N VAL A 368 -21.18 1.80 -34.86
CA VAL A 368 -20.99 1.14 -36.18
C VAL A 368 -19.50 0.94 -36.45
N ALA A 369 -19.19 -0.10 -37.25
CA ALA A 369 -17.86 -0.39 -37.76
C ALA A 369 -17.83 -0.14 -39.27
N ALA A 370 -17.92 1.13 -39.66
CA ALA A 370 -17.98 1.59 -41.04
C ALA A 370 -17.36 2.98 -41.15
N ASP A 371 -16.79 3.30 -42.29
CA ASP A 371 -16.25 4.63 -42.57
C ASP A 371 -17.34 5.67 -42.85
N GLU A 372 -16.95 6.94 -42.87
CA GLU A 372 -17.88 8.05 -43.17
C GLU A 372 -18.53 7.91 -44.54
N ALA A 373 -17.82 7.38 -45.56
CA ALA A 373 -18.33 7.21 -46.91
C ALA A 373 -19.46 6.17 -46.94
N ALA A 374 -19.29 5.04 -46.24
CA ALA A 374 -20.31 4.01 -46.13
C ALA A 374 -21.54 4.52 -45.34
N ILE A 375 -21.33 5.27 -44.24
CA ILE A 375 -22.41 5.91 -43.51
C ILE A 375 -23.23 6.83 -44.41
N ARG A 376 -22.57 7.73 -45.13
CA ARG A 376 -23.23 8.66 -46.08
C ARG A 376 -23.93 7.94 -47.25
N ALA A 377 -23.33 6.86 -47.75
CA ALA A 377 -23.92 6.04 -48.82
C ALA A 377 -25.24 5.37 -48.35
N PHE A 378 -25.24 4.81 -47.14
CA PHE A 378 -26.45 4.22 -46.56
C PHE A 378 -27.60 5.23 -46.50
N PHE A 379 -27.35 6.43 -46.00
CA PHE A 379 -28.39 7.46 -45.83
C PHE A 379 -28.84 8.12 -47.13
N ARG A 380 -28.11 7.93 -48.26
CA ARG A 380 -28.59 8.36 -49.60
C ARG A 380 -29.52 7.37 -50.27
N GLY A 381 -29.49 6.11 -49.84
CA GLY A 381 -30.27 5.04 -50.44
C GLY A 381 -31.56 4.71 -49.66
N VAL A 382 -31.83 5.39 -48.59
CA VAL A 382 -32.96 5.22 -47.69
C VAL A 382 -33.70 6.54 -47.59
#